data_bfeaa41e338b12c75cc19dd10eb33b24
#
_entry.id   bfeaa41e338b12c75cc19dd10eb33b24
#
_cell.length_a   1.000
_cell.length_b   1.000
_cell.length_c   1.000
_cell.angle_alpha   90.00
_cell.angle_beta   90.00
_cell.angle_gamma   90.00
#
_symmetry.space_group_name_H-M   'P 1'
#
loop_
_entity.id
_entity.type
_entity.pdbx_description
1 polymer ?
#
loop_
_entity_poly.entity_id
_entity_poly.type
_entity_poly.pdbx_seq_one_letter_code
_entity_poly.pdbx_strand_id
1 'polypeptide(L)'
;WSLVGSEMCIRDSVLGNRGYAFAEVVGNPEINEVTNEVKLIFSVQPGNRTYTRKILFTGNDITQDYVLRREMRQFEGAWTSDNSIEAGKVRLERLGYFKEVNVETIPVPGTEDQIDIVYSVEEETTGSVGGNIGYSDFGLMLGFNLQEQNFLGSGNTVGIFINKYIYCVIY
;
A
#
# COMPACT_ATOMS: atom_id res chain seq x y z
N TRP A 1 -17.74 -19.35 -13.06
CA TRP A 1 -16.46 -19.47 -12.34
C TRP A 1 -15.40 -19.70 -13.39
N SER A 2 -14.47 -18.78 -13.55
CA SER A 2 -13.42 -18.87 -14.56
C SER A 2 -12.26 -19.73 -14.01
N LEU A 3 -11.81 -20.73 -14.76
CA LEU A 3 -10.60 -21.52 -14.48
C LEU A 3 -9.39 -20.60 -14.22
N VAL A 4 -9.25 -19.55 -15.02
CA VAL A 4 -8.20 -18.54 -14.91
C VAL A 4 -8.18 -17.88 -13.51
N GLY A 5 -9.34 -17.63 -12.90
CA GLY A 5 -9.41 -17.07 -11.55
C GLY A 5 -8.90 -18.02 -10.48
N SER A 6 -9.12 -19.34 -10.62
CA SER A 6 -8.64 -20.35 -9.67
C SER A 6 -7.12 -20.54 -9.76
N GLU A 7 -6.57 -20.54 -10.98
CA GLU A 7 -5.11 -20.62 -11.21
C GLU A 7 -4.40 -19.41 -10.61
N MET A 8 -4.93 -18.21 -10.84
CA MET A 8 -4.41 -16.95 -10.30
C MET A 8 -4.45 -16.95 -8.76
N CYS A 9 -5.55 -17.39 -8.14
CA CYS A 9 -5.64 -17.51 -6.68
C CYS A 9 -4.61 -18.48 -6.10
N ILE A 10 -4.39 -19.65 -6.70
CA ILE A 10 -3.40 -20.62 -6.22
C ILE A 10 -1.99 -20.05 -6.35
N ARG A 11 -1.66 -19.45 -7.48
CA ARG A 11 -0.36 -18.83 -7.73
C ARG A 11 -0.09 -17.69 -6.75
N ASP A 12 -0.97 -16.69 -6.70
CA ASP A 12 -0.71 -15.44 -5.97
C ASP A 12 -0.95 -15.59 -4.47
N SER A 13 -2.02 -16.27 -4.04
CA SER A 13 -2.33 -16.33 -2.61
C SER A 13 -1.62 -17.46 -1.86
N VAL A 14 -1.42 -18.61 -2.48
CA VAL A 14 -0.83 -19.78 -1.78
C VAL A 14 0.68 -19.85 -2.01
N LEU A 15 1.13 -19.68 -3.24
CA LEU A 15 2.53 -19.83 -3.62
C LEU A 15 3.32 -18.53 -3.47
N GLY A 16 2.78 -17.41 -3.93
CA GLY A 16 3.41 -16.09 -3.81
C GLY A 16 3.67 -15.71 -2.35
N ASN A 17 2.76 -16.02 -1.43
CA ASN A 17 2.96 -15.77 0.01
C ASN A 17 4.01 -16.68 0.67
N ARG A 18 4.47 -17.72 -0.01
CA ARG A 18 5.51 -18.64 0.47
C ARG A 18 6.85 -18.46 -0.21
N GLY A 19 6.99 -17.40 -0.99
CA GLY A 19 8.21 -17.06 -1.70
C GLY A 19 8.34 -17.64 -3.10
N TYR A 20 7.29 -18.20 -3.68
CA TYR A 20 7.30 -18.74 -5.03
C TYR A 20 6.70 -17.74 -6.02
N ALA A 21 7.36 -16.59 -6.19
CA ALA A 21 6.86 -15.49 -7.02
C ALA A 21 6.73 -15.81 -8.51
N PHE A 22 7.47 -16.82 -8.99
CA PHE A 22 7.47 -17.25 -10.40
C PHE A 22 6.83 -18.64 -10.59
N ALA A 23 5.94 -19.05 -9.68
CA ALA A 23 5.25 -20.31 -9.81
C ALA A 23 4.30 -20.33 -11.02
N GLU A 24 4.33 -21.42 -11.77
CA GLU A 24 3.37 -21.66 -12.83
C GLU A 24 2.29 -22.65 -12.37
N VAL A 25 1.05 -22.30 -12.60
CA VAL A 25 -0.11 -23.14 -12.30
C VAL A 25 -0.92 -23.31 -13.58
N VAL A 26 -1.10 -24.56 -13.99
CA VAL A 26 -1.88 -24.89 -15.19
C VAL A 26 -3.03 -25.81 -14.79
N GLY A 27 -4.26 -25.38 -15.06
CA GLY A 27 -5.48 -26.16 -14.80
C GLY A 27 -5.91 -26.97 -16.02
N ASN A 28 -5.92 -28.28 -15.91
CA ASN A 28 -6.40 -29.20 -16.94
C ASN A 28 -7.77 -29.79 -16.55
N PRO A 29 -8.87 -29.45 -17.27
CA PRO A 29 -10.15 -30.09 -17.04
C PRO A 29 -10.22 -31.48 -17.69
N GLU A 30 -10.50 -32.52 -16.92
CA GLU A 30 -10.90 -33.84 -17.39
C GLU A 30 -12.42 -33.96 -17.36
N ILE A 31 -13.02 -34.09 -18.53
CA ILE A 31 -14.48 -34.20 -18.68
C ILE A 31 -14.85 -35.68 -18.76
N ASN A 32 -15.67 -36.16 -17.85
CA ASN A 32 -16.26 -37.49 -17.92
C ASN A 32 -17.71 -37.37 -18.47
N GLU A 33 -17.84 -37.68 -19.76
CA GLU A 33 -19.13 -37.61 -20.47
C GLU A 33 -20.18 -38.60 -19.96
N VAL A 34 -19.76 -39.68 -19.27
CA VAL A 34 -20.64 -40.71 -18.77
C VAL A 34 -21.32 -40.31 -17.48
N THR A 35 -20.58 -39.65 -16.57
CA THR A 35 -21.08 -39.16 -15.28
C THR A 35 -21.49 -37.71 -15.28
N ASN A 36 -21.29 -36.97 -16.37
CA ASN A 36 -21.44 -35.51 -16.45
C ASN A 36 -20.65 -34.74 -15.37
N GLU A 37 -19.48 -35.29 -14.97
CA GLU A 37 -18.61 -34.67 -13.98
C GLU A 37 -17.37 -34.09 -14.65
N VAL A 38 -16.90 -32.97 -14.15
CA VAL A 38 -15.66 -32.31 -14.58
C VAL A 38 -14.68 -32.36 -13.41
N LYS A 39 -13.55 -33.06 -13.60
CA LYS A 39 -12.46 -33.10 -12.66
C LYS A 39 -11.40 -32.11 -13.08
N LEU A 40 -11.10 -31.14 -12.19
CA LEU A 40 -10.05 -30.16 -12.42
C LEU A 40 -8.73 -30.66 -11.79
N ILE A 41 -7.71 -30.80 -12.61
CA ILE A 41 -6.37 -31.19 -12.18
C ILE A 41 -5.47 -29.98 -12.35
N PHE A 42 -4.94 -29.45 -11.24
CA PHE A 42 -3.97 -28.36 -11.26
C PHE A 42 -2.54 -28.93 -11.22
N SER A 43 -1.78 -28.70 -12.28
CA SER A 43 -0.35 -28.95 -12.32
C SER A 43 0.37 -27.70 -11.80
N VAL A 44 1.17 -27.86 -10.75
CA VAL A 44 1.89 -26.77 -10.11
C VAL A 44 3.39 -26.98 -10.29
N GLN A 45 4.07 -26.00 -10.90
CA GLN A 45 5.53 -25.93 -10.97
C GLN A 45 5.98 -24.74 -10.11
N PRO A 46 6.39 -24.96 -8.86
CA PRO A 46 6.67 -23.89 -7.91
C PRO A 46 7.93 -23.09 -8.26
N GLY A 47 8.87 -23.67 -9.01
CA GLY A 47 10.16 -23.03 -9.26
C GLY A 47 11.02 -22.87 -7.99
N ASN A 48 11.98 -21.95 -8.04
CA ASN A 48 12.83 -21.61 -6.91
C ASN A 48 12.15 -20.59 -5.99
N ARG A 49 12.48 -20.60 -4.69
CA ARG A 49 12.06 -19.56 -3.78
C ARG A 49 12.79 -18.25 -4.09
N THR A 50 12.04 -17.16 -4.10
CA THR A 50 12.55 -15.82 -4.32
C THR A 50 12.72 -15.07 -3.01
N TYR A 51 13.81 -14.31 -2.91
CA TYR A 51 14.16 -13.47 -1.77
C TYR A 51 14.19 -12.01 -2.21
N THR A 52 13.68 -11.14 -1.36
CA THR A 52 13.77 -9.70 -1.57
C THR A 52 15.17 -9.22 -1.29
N ARG A 53 15.90 -8.75 -2.31
CA ARG A 53 17.24 -8.21 -2.14
C ARG A 53 17.20 -6.80 -1.57
N LYS A 54 16.45 -5.90 -2.20
CA LYS A 54 16.31 -4.50 -1.80
C LYS A 54 14.88 -4.01 -2.01
N ILE A 55 14.50 -3.04 -1.17
CA ILE A 55 13.28 -2.27 -1.33
C ILE A 55 13.68 -0.83 -1.65
N LEU A 56 13.27 -0.37 -2.83
CA LEU A 56 13.59 0.94 -3.37
C LEU A 56 12.33 1.79 -3.41
N PHE A 57 12.49 3.10 -3.17
CA PHE A 57 11.42 4.07 -3.27
C PHE A 57 11.79 5.11 -4.33
N THR A 58 10.80 5.54 -5.12
CA THR A 58 10.95 6.55 -6.17
C THR A 58 9.76 7.50 -6.16
N GLY A 59 10.00 8.78 -6.48
CA GLY A 59 8.96 9.80 -6.51
C GLY A 59 8.66 10.44 -5.15
N ASN A 60 9.42 10.11 -4.11
CA ASN A 60 9.33 10.73 -2.79
C ASN A 60 10.32 11.91 -2.68
N ASP A 61 10.00 13.01 -3.34
CA ASP A 61 10.88 14.19 -3.41
C ASP A 61 10.91 14.99 -2.10
N ILE A 62 9.77 15.04 -1.40
CA ILE A 62 9.61 15.74 -0.11
C ILE A 62 9.69 14.75 1.05
N THR A 63 8.98 13.62 0.94
CA THR A 63 8.87 12.63 2.01
C THR A 63 10.16 11.85 2.17
N GLN A 64 10.69 11.81 3.37
CA GLN A 64 11.94 11.12 3.67
C GLN A 64 11.79 9.60 3.60
N ASP A 65 12.80 8.90 3.08
CA ASP A 65 12.80 7.45 2.83
C ASP A 65 12.41 6.62 4.08
N TYR A 66 12.84 7.04 5.27
CA TYR A 66 12.51 6.31 6.51
C TYR A 66 11.01 6.31 6.82
N VAL A 67 10.24 7.31 6.34
CA VAL A 67 8.78 7.40 6.54
C VAL A 67 8.09 6.30 5.75
N LEU A 68 8.57 6.02 4.52
CA LEU A 68 8.05 4.92 3.71
C LEU A 68 8.51 3.58 4.28
N ARG A 69 9.80 3.44 4.65
CA ARG A 69 10.35 2.19 5.17
C ARG A 69 9.66 1.68 6.42
N ARG A 70 9.26 2.54 7.35
CA ARG A 70 8.57 2.12 8.57
C ARG A 70 7.20 1.47 8.31
N GLU A 71 6.60 1.76 7.16
CA GLU A 71 5.30 1.20 6.77
C GLU A 71 5.42 -0.16 6.08
N MET A 72 6.62 -0.55 5.67
CA MET A 72 6.84 -1.80 4.96
C MET A 72 6.59 -3.02 5.86
N ARG A 73 6.03 -4.05 5.25
CA ARG A 73 5.81 -5.37 5.88
C ARG A 73 6.71 -6.45 5.30
N GLN A 74 7.17 -6.24 4.07
CA GLN A 74 8.21 -7.05 3.47
C GLN A 74 9.57 -6.55 3.96
N PHE A 75 10.47 -7.47 4.31
CA PHE A 75 11.83 -7.15 4.75
C PHE A 75 12.85 -7.57 3.70
N GLU A 76 13.92 -6.80 3.60
CA GLU A 76 15.09 -7.16 2.80
C GLU A 76 15.77 -8.41 3.37
N GLY A 77 16.19 -9.32 2.51
CA GLY A 77 16.76 -10.61 2.90
C GLY A 77 15.74 -11.70 3.27
N ALA A 78 14.47 -11.37 3.41
CA ALA A 78 13.42 -12.35 3.65
C ALA A 78 12.88 -12.92 2.33
N TRP A 79 12.23 -14.09 2.39
CA TRP A 79 11.48 -14.58 1.24
C TRP A 79 10.37 -13.61 0.86
N THR A 80 10.12 -13.50 -0.41
CA THR A 80 9.09 -12.62 -0.96
C THR A 80 7.69 -13.11 -0.55
N SER A 81 6.83 -12.18 -0.15
CA SER A 81 5.42 -12.45 0.12
C SER A 81 4.56 -11.37 -0.51
N ASP A 82 3.72 -11.76 -1.47
CA ASP A 82 2.82 -10.84 -2.18
C ASP A 82 1.89 -10.11 -1.22
N ASN A 83 1.39 -10.82 -0.19
CA ASN A 83 0.60 -10.20 0.88
C ASN A 83 1.36 -9.12 1.65
N SER A 84 2.66 -9.33 1.91
CA SER A 84 3.48 -8.34 2.64
C SER A 84 3.79 -7.12 1.78
N ILE A 85 3.99 -7.33 0.48
CA ILE A 85 4.21 -6.27 -0.50
C ILE A 85 2.94 -5.43 -0.63
N GLU A 86 1.79 -6.07 -0.86
CA GLU A 86 0.51 -5.38 -0.98
C GLU A 86 0.10 -4.68 0.32
N ALA A 87 0.35 -5.30 1.47
CA ALA A 87 0.13 -4.65 2.77
C ALA A 87 0.98 -3.38 2.93
N GLY A 88 2.22 -3.38 2.43
CA GLY A 88 3.07 -2.20 2.38
C GLY A 88 2.46 -1.09 1.53
N LYS A 89 2.01 -1.42 0.31
CA LYS A 89 1.33 -0.49 -0.60
C LYS A 89 0.10 0.15 0.07
N VAL A 90 -0.83 -0.66 0.57
CA VAL A 90 -2.04 -0.19 1.24
C VAL A 90 -1.74 0.71 2.45
N ARG A 91 -0.64 0.44 3.18
CA ARG A 91 -0.23 1.28 4.31
C ARG A 91 0.29 2.64 3.84
N LEU A 92 1.07 2.68 2.75
CA LEU A 92 1.49 3.96 2.14
C LEU A 92 0.30 4.79 1.66
N GLU A 93 -0.66 4.17 0.98
CA GLU A 93 -1.90 4.85 0.54
C GLU A 93 -2.68 5.44 1.71
N ARG A 94 -2.73 4.75 2.85
CA ARG A 94 -3.43 5.22 4.06
C ARG A 94 -2.76 6.39 4.77
N LEU A 95 -1.50 6.69 4.49
CA LEU A 95 -0.83 7.87 5.06
C LEU A 95 -1.47 9.18 4.57
N GLY A 96 -2.07 9.17 3.38
CA GLY A 96 -2.65 10.36 2.77
C GLY A 96 -1.60 11.38 2.30
N TYR A 97 -0.36 10.95 2.12
CA TYR A 97 0.73 11.77 1.58
C TYR A 97 0.93 11.56 0.09
N PHE A 98 0.34 10.50 -0.44
CA PHE A 98 0.52 10.04 -1.80
C PHE A 98 -0.83 9.94 -2.51
N LYS A 99 -0.89 10.48 -3.72
CA LYS A 99 -2.04 10.39 -4.62
C LYS A 99 -2.14 9.00 -5.25
N GLU A 100 -0.98 8.44 -5.59
CA GLU A 100 -0.86 7.13 -6.21
C GLU A 100 0.36 6.39 -5.67
N VAL A 101 0.22 5.08 -5.45
CA VAL A 101 1.31 4.20 -5.03
C VAL A 101 1.29 2.98 -5.94
N ASN A 102 2.36 2.81 -6.71
CA ASN A 102 2.58 1.65 -7.57
C ASN A 102 3.71 0.80 -7.01
N VAL A 103 3.62 -0.51 -7.20
CA VAL A 103 4.65 -1.45 -6.80
C VAL A 103 5.02 -2.36 -7.95
N GLU A 104 6.31 -2.52 -8.17
CA GLU A 104 6.86 -3.40 -9.19
C GLU A 104 7.91 -4.31 -8.57
N THR A 105 7.95 -5.55 -9.04
CA THR A 105 8.97 -6.53 -8.66
C THR A 105 9.89 -6.76 -9.84
N ILE A 106 11.18 -6.50 -9.67
CA ILE A 106 12.19 -6.57 -10.73
C ILE A 106 13.15 -7.71 -10.42
N PRO A 107 13.24 -8.75 -11.29
CA PRO A 107 14.25 -9.79 -11.14
C PRO A 107 15.66 -9.23 -11.22
N VAL A 108 16.55 -9.69 -10.34
CA VAL A 108 17.94 -9.24 -10.32
C VAL A 108 18.73 -10.00 -11.39
N PRO A 109 19.35 -9.31 -12.37
CA PRO A 109 20.15 -9.96 -13.38
C PRO A 109 21.30 -10.78 -12.78
N GLY A 110 21.45 -12.05 -13.23
CA GLY A 110 22.49 -12.96 -12.76
C GLY A 110 22.15 -13.76 -11.50
N THR A 111 20.95 -13.63 -10.96
CA THR A 111 20.43 -14.47 -9.90
C THR A 111 19.04 -15.00 -10.27
N GLU A 112 18.76 -16.26 -9.93
CA GLU A 112 17.46 -16.88 -10.23
C GLU A 112 16.46 -16.78 -9.08
N ASP A 113 16.95 -16.34 -7.90
CA ASP A 113 16.22 -16.39 -6.63
C ASP A 113 16.10 -15.01 -5.95
N GLN A 114 16.54 -13.92 -6.61
CA GLN A 114 16.49 -12.58 -6.00
C GLN A 114 15.67 -11.61 -6.84
N ILE A 115 14.89 -10.80 -6.12
CA ILE A 115 14.11 -9.71 -6.69
C ILE A 115 14.34 -8.41 -5.92
N ASP A 116 14.25 -7.30 -6.62
CA ASP A 116 14.13 -5.96 -6.06
C ASP A 116 12.66 -5.53 -6.11
N ILE A 117 12.20 -4.87 -5.08
CA ILE A 117 10.85 -4.31 -5.01
C ILE A 117 10.99 -2.79 -5.13
N VAL A 118 10.30 -2.20 -6.10
CA VAL A 118 10.29 -0.76 -6.32
C VAL A 118 8.89 -0.22 -6.03
N TYR A 119 8.79 0.65 -5.04
CA TYR A 119 7.59 1.43 -4.78
C TYR A 119 7.73 2.80 -5.44
N SER A 120 6.90 3.06 -6.44
CA SER A 120 6.81 4.36 -7.10
C SER A 120 5.62 5.12 -6.52
N VAL A 121 5.88 6.29 -5.94
CA VAL A 121 4.86 7.13 -5.31
C VAL A 121 4.71 8.46 -6.03
N GLU A 122 3.50 8.98 -6.10
CA GLU A 122 3.21 10.35 -6.53
C GLU A 122 2.76 11.14 -5.30
N GLU A 123 3.54 12.13 -4.87
CA GLU A 123 3.24 12.92 -3.67
C GLU A 123 2.06 13.86 -3.88
N GLU A 124 1.27 14.05 -2.84
CA GLU A 124 0.15 14.97 -2.81
C GLU A 124 0.36 16.05 -1.75
N THR A 125 -0.27 17.21 -1.96
CA THR A 125 -0.23 18.29 -0.99
C THR A 125 -1.02 17.92 0.27
N THR A 126 -0.35 17.92 1.42
CA THR A 126 -0.89 17.50 2.72
C THR A 126 -1.35 18.66 3.60
N GLY A 127 -1.14 19.88 3.14
CA GLY A 127 -1.55 21.11 3.83
C GLY A 127 -3.05 21.34 3.77
N SER A 128 -3.66 21.68 4.90
CA SER A 128 -5.06 22.07 5.01
C SER A 128 -5.24 23.38 5.76
N VAL A 129 -6.15 24.20 5.24
CA VAL A 129 -6.55 25.48 5.85
C VAL A 129 -8.06 25.48 6.07
N GLY A 130 -8.48 25.81 7.24
CA GLY A 130 -9.90 25.87 7.58
C GLY A 130 -10.26 27.06 8.44
N GLY A 131 -11.52 27.47 8.36
CA GLY A 131 -12.11 28.47 9.22
C GLY A 131 -13.42 27.98 9.77
N ASN A 132 -13.73 28.33 11.01
CA ASN A 132 -15.01 28.03 11.65
C ASN A 132 -15.61 29.26 12.32
N ILE A 133 -16.91 29.39 12.21
CA ILE A 133 -17.70 30.41 12.87
C ILE A 133 -18.75 29.70 13.71
N GLY A 134 -18.80 30.00 14.98
CA GLY A 134 -19.76 29.45 15.93
C GLY A 134 -20.41 30.53 16.76
N TYR A 135 -21.62 30.27 17.25
CA TYR A 135 -22.29 31.10 18.26
C TYR A 135 -22.58 30.26 19.50
N SER A 136 -22.25 30.80 20.66
CA SER A 136 -22.50 30.16 21.95
C SER A 136 -23.06 31.16 22.94
N ASP A 137 -23.42 30.72 24.15
CA ASP A 137 -23.89 31.60 25.25
C ASP A 137 -22.88 32.69 25.64
N PHE A 138 -21.61 32.51 25.26
CA PHE A 138 -20.53 33.48 25.47
C PHE A 138 -20.33 34.48 24.31
N GLY A 139 -21.12 34.36 23.24
CA GLY A 139 -21.04 35.23 22.07
C GLY A 139 -20.55 34.53 20.81
N LEU A 140 -20.06 35.32 19.87
CA LEU A 140 -19.55 34.84 18.57
C LEU A 140 -18.12 34.28 18.72
N MET A 141 -17.88 33.05 18.21
CA MET A 141 -16.57 32.44 18.14
C MET A 141 -16.12 32.40 16.70
N LEU A 142 -14.91 32.91 16.47
CA LEU A 142 -14.20 32.76 15.18
C LEU A 142 -12.99 31.88 15.39
N GLY A 143 -12.86 30.86 14.57
CA GLY A 143 -11.70 29.96 14.58
C GLY A 143 -11.01 29.92 13.22
N PHE A 144 -9.70 29.74 13.27
CA PHE A 144 -8.85 29.51 12.11
C PHE A 144 -7.92 28.36 12.44
N ASN A 145 -7.76 27.43 11.49
CA ASN A 145 -6.85 26.31 11.61
C ASN A 145 -6.00 26.18 10.35
N LEU A 146 -4.72 25.97 10.57
CA LEU A 146 -3.73 25.60 9.55
C LEU A 146 -3.08 24.31 10.02
N GLN A 147 -3.06 23.28 9.17
CA GLN A 147 -2.49 21.99 9.51
C GLN A 147 -1.69 21.45 8.31
N GLU A 148 -0.51 20.93 8.60
CA GLU A 148 0.34 20.20 7.66
C GLU A 148 0.60 18.79 8.21
N GLN A 149 0.25 17.75 7.46
CA GLN A 149 0.33 16.35 7.93
C GLN A 149 1.72 15.74 7.75
N ASN A 150 2.46 16.19 6.75
CA ASN A 150 3.80 15.69 6.45
C ASN A 150 4.83 16.81 6.53
N PHE A 151 4.93 17.45 7.71
CA PHE A 151 5.79 18.61 7.89
C PHE A 151 7.26 18.29 7.63
N LEU A 152 7.85 19.00 6.65
CA LEU A 152 9.21 18.78 6.15
C LEU A 152 9.51 17.32 5.75
N GLY A 153 8.52 16.60 5.27
CA GLY A 153 8.67 15.21 4.84
C GLY A 153 8.93 14.20 5.95
N SER A 154 8.76 14.61 7.20
CA SER A 154 9.08 13.76 8.37
C SER A 154 7.93 12.83 8.79
N GLY A 155 6.76 12.94 8.15
CA GLY A 155 5.56 12.21 8.53
C GLY A 155 4.96 12.68 9.86
N ASN A 156 5.33 13.87 10.33
CA ASN A 156 4.75 14.50 11.51
C ASN A 156 3.69 15.51 11.13
N THR A 157 2.63 15.58 11.91
CA THR A 157 1.59 16.57 11.74
C THR A 157 1.88 17.79 12.62
N VAL A 158 1.88 18.96 12.00
CA VAL A 158 2.00 20.26 12.69
C VAL A 158 0.75 21.06 12.40
N GLY A 159 0.11 21.62 13.44
CA GLY A 159 -1.09 22.41 13.29
C GLY A 159 -1.09 23.65 14.18
N ILE A 160 -1.63 24.76 13.66
CA ILE A 160 -1.86 26.00 14.37
C ILE A 160 -3.36 26.22 14.43
N PHE A 161 -3.90 26.36 15.64
CA PHE A 161 -5.31 26.58 15.88
C PHE A 161 -5.46 27.89 16.65
N ILE A 162 -6.20 28.84 16.09
CA ILE A 162 -6.46 30.14 16.69
C ILE A 162 -7.97 30.28 16.84
N ASN A 163 -8.43 30.44 18.07
CA ASN A 163 -9.85 30.71 18.38
C ASN A 163 -9.98 32.02 19.10
N LYS A 164 -10.91 32.91 18.64
CA LYS A 164 -11.23 34.17 19.24
C LYS A 164 -12.71 34.24 19.56
N TYR A 165 -13.04 34.62 20.82
CA TYR A 165 -14.40 34.89 21.26
C TYR A 165 -14.64 36.41 21.23
N ILE A 166 -15.78 36.79 20.67
CA ILE A 166 -16.25 38.19 20.62
C ILE A 166 -17.47 38.26 21.55
N TYR A 167 -17.29 38.88 22.68
CA TYR A 167 -18.37 39.06 23.67
C TYR A 167 -19.21 40.25 23.25
N CYS A 168 -20.54 40.05 23.13
CA CYS A 168 -21.48 41.14 22.96
C CYS A 168 -22.08 41.43 24.31
N VAL A 169 -21.66 42.51 25.00
CA VAL A 169 -22.28 42.98 26.22
C VAL A 169 -23.37 43.92 25.79
N ILE A 170 -24.63 43.53 25.95
CA ILE A 170 -25.80 44.38 25.75
C ILE A 170 -26.03 45.03 27.13
N TYR A 171 -25.83 46.36 27.22
CA TYR A 171 -26.20 47.19 28.38
C TYR A 171 -27.67 47.56 28.31
#